data_57c3aacbc34efa7de9e559a1d1feabe6
#
_entry.id   57c3aacbc34efa7de9e559a1d1feabe6
#
_cell.length_a   1.000
_cell.length_b   1.000
_cell.length_c   1.000
_cell.angle_alpha   90.00
_cell.angle_beta   90.00
_cell.angle_gamma   90.00
#
_symmetry.space_group_name_H-M   'P 1'
#
loop_
_entity.id
_entity.type
_entity.pdbx_description
1 polymer ?
#
loop_
_entity_poly.entity_id
_entity_poly.type
_entity_poly.pdbx_seq_one_letter_code
_entity_poly.pdbx_strand_id
1 'polypeptide(L)'
;MNGAFWGSASGARVEQQRQQSGQQSRQAIRQLGHQFDSQHGPHTTPRHDEHREEADQRDSKLVLIKRRTRLEELVVRYNTVSQAQFYITQMGADFNDYLNEHNTYQLALRETIAILERQGRLQIVNREHVPNYLFGKRDTVIALGQDGLVANTLKYLQGQRLIGVNPDPSRWDGVLLPFEVRDLHKIVPDTLCGKRGVKEISLAKATLNDGQTLYAVNDLFIGRKTHVSARYRIYSGDRAEQQSSSGIIVSTGMGATGWLKSVLAGAEGISRYACGHYVSDLDTFLNSASGQHRQEAVGEQEGKTEGVVIPAENVLDNFGWDASHLYFSVREPFPSRSSGASLVFGAINDRSPLQVESQMPEDGVIFSDGVESDYLAFNSGLKATIGLAEKHGVLVV
;
A
#
# COMPACT_ATOMS: atom_id res chain seq x y z
N MET A 1 5.12 19.99 -51.62
CA MET A 1 6.55 20.01 -51.29
C MET A 1 6.76 19.24 -49.99
N ASN A 2 7.57 18.22 -50.10
CA ASN A 2 7.85 17.16 -49.14
C ASN A 2 8.44 17.63 -47.79
N GLY A 3 8.01 17.01 -46.69
CA GLY A 3 8.66 17.13 -45.41
C GLY A 3 8.31 15.93 -44.56
N ALA A 4 9.24 15.00 -44.40
CA ALA A 4 9.14 13.61 -44.02
C ALA A 4 8.76 13.35 -42.54
N PHE A 5 7.91 12.33 -42.37
CA PHE A 5 7.73 11.53 -41.15
C PHE A 5 8.96 10.63 -40.89
N TRP A 6 9.65 10.80 -39.81
CA TRP A 6 10.53 9.78 -39.23
C TRP A 6 10.60 9.97 -37.70
N GLY A 7 10.17 8.97 -36.94
CA GLY A 7 10.46 8.91 -35.52
C GLY A 7 9.38 8.32 -34.61
N SER A 8 8.95 7.05 -34.80
CA SER A 8 8.18 6.36 -33.74
C SER A 8 8.32 4.83 -33.69
N ALA A 9 9.24 4.24 -34.46
CA ALA A 9 9.36 2.78 -34.52
C ALA A 9 10.45 2.17 -33.63
N SER A 10 11.34 2.95 -33.03
CA SER A 10 12.48 2.42 -32.24
C SER A 10 12.17 2.26 -30.76
N GLY A 11 11.30 3.07 -30.18
CA GLY A 11 10.94 2.99 -28.76
C GLY A 11 10.14 1.74 -28.39
N ALA A 12 9.17 1.39 -29.21
CA ALA A 12 8.30 0.23 -28.97
C ALA A 12 9.03 -1.13 -29.04
N ARG A 13 10.05 -1.24 -29.90
CA ARG A 13 10.85 -2.47 -30.01
C ARG A 13 11.76 -2.72 -28.81
N VAL A 14 12.32 -1.68 -28.22
CA VAL A 14 13.19 -1.81 -27.03
C VAL A 14 12.38 -2.21 -25.79
N GLU A 15 11.18 -1.70 -25.68
CA GLU A 15 10.28 -2.00 -24.57
C GLU A 15 9.70 -3.42 -24.65
N GLN A 16 9.34 -3.89 -25.84
CA GLN A 16 8.96 -5.28 -26.09
C GLN A 16 10.08 -6.28 -25.81
N GLN A 17 11.32 -5.95 -26.18
CA GLN A 17 12.47 -6.83 -25.87
C GLN A 17 12.79 -6.89 -24.38
N ARG A 18 12.59 -5.80 -23.60
CA ARG A 18 12.74 -5.81 -22.14
C ARG A 18 11.65 -6.63 -21.45
N GLN A 19 10.43 -6.57 -21.95
CA GLN A 19 9.33 -7.37 -21.40
C GLN A 19 9.48 -8.87 -21.71
N GLN A 20 9.93 -9.22 -22.90
CA GLN A 20 10.19 -10.62 -23.27
C GLN A 20 11.38 -11.23 -22.52
N SER A 21 12.46 -10.48 -22.30
CA SER A 21 13.62 -10.97 -21.51
C SER A 21 13.28 -11.15 -20.04
N GLY A 22 12.42 -10.29 -19.48
CA GLY A 22 11.92 -10.43 -18.10
C GLY A 22 11.01 -11.67 -17.91
N GLN A 23 10.18 -11.99 -18.90
CA GLN A 23 9.32 -13.18 -18.86
C GLN A 23 10.10 -14.49 -19.05
N GLN A 24 11.09 -14.52 -19.93
CA GLN A 24 11.93 -15.71 -20.15
C GLN A 24 12.81 -16.03 -18.95
N SER A 25 13.34 -15.03 -18.26
CA SER A 25 14.10 -15.23 -17.02
C SER A 25 13.24 -15.79 -15.88
N ARG A 26 11.98 -15.38 -15.78
CA ARG A 26 11.01 -15.89 -14.78
C ARG A 26 10.53 -17.33 -15.09
N GLN A 27 10.42 -17.72 -16.35
CA GLN A 27 10.09 -19.09 -16.74
C GLN A 27 11.26 -20.07 -16.52
N ALA A 28 12.50 -19.64 -16.77
CA ALA A 28 13.69 -20.47 -16.53
C ALA A 28 13.88 -20.79 -15.03
N ILE A 29 13.59 -19.84 -14.13
CA ILE A 29 13.67 -20.06 -12.69
C ILE A 29 12.56 -21.02 -12.18
N ARG A 30 11.38 -21.03 -12.81
CA ARG A 30 10.31 -21.99 -12.45
C ARG A 30 10.59 -23.42 -12.90
N GLN A 31 11.26 -23.63 -14.02
CA GLN A 31 11.60 -24.99 -14.50
C GLN A 31 12.72 -25.65 -13.69
N LEU A 32 13.60 -24.89 -13.05
CA LEU A 32 14.65 -25.43 -12.17
C LEU A 32 14.14 -25.84 -10.78
N GLY A 33 12.99 -25.34 -10.33
CA GLY A 33 12.39 -25.67 -9.04
C GLY A 33 11.64 -27.00 -8.99
N HIS A 34 11.23 -27.57 -10.13
CA HIS A 34 10.40 -28.78 -10.17
C HIS A 34 11.16 -30.11 -10.41
N GLN A 35 12.48 -30.10 -10.53
CA GLN A 35 13.28 -31.31 -10.81
C GLN A 35 13.97 -31.94 -9.60
N PHE A 36 13.77 -31.43 -8.37
CA PHE A 36 14.49 -31.95 -7.18
C PHE A 36 13.57 -32.56 -6.10
N ASP A 37 12.35 -32.93 -6.40
CA ASP A 37 11.45 -33.51 -5.38
C ASP A 37 10.89 -34.88 -5.85
N SER A 38 11.75 -35.89 -5.82
CA SER A 38 11.33 -37.30 -5.68
C SER A 38 12.54 -38.23 -5.56
N GLN A 39 12.88 -38.54 -4.33
CA GLN A 39 13.37 -39.84 -3.84
C GLN A 39 14.03 -39.65 -2.47
N HIS A 40 13.40 -40.12 -1.39
CA HIS A 40 13.96 -40.99 -0.33
C HIS A 40 13.01 -40.99 0.88
N GLY A 41 12.62 -42.17 1.30
CA GLY A 41 11.73 -42.45 2.42
C GLY A 41 12.41 -42.32 3.81
N PRO A 42 11.69 -42.58 4.91
CA PRO A 42 11.97 -42.01 6.23
C PRO A 42 12.81 -42.90 7.10
N HIS A 43 13.98 -42.38 7.51
CA HIS A 43 14.68 -42.75 8.75
C HIS A 43 15.62 -41.61 9.14
N THR A 44 15.27 -40.79 10.13
CA THR A 44 16.22 -39.84 10.72
C THR A 44 16.02 -39.67 12.20
N THR A 45 17.08 -39.86 12.91
CA THR A 45 17.39 -39.63 14.32
C THR A 45 17.45 -38.12 14.64
N PRO A 46 17.22 -37.69 15.91
CA PRO A 46 17.03 -36.26 16.32
C PRO A 46 18.28 -35.35 16.28
N ARG A 47 19.42 -35.78 15.79
CA ARG A 47 20.66 -35.00 15.78
C ARG A 47 20.84 -34.05 14.59
N HIS A 48 19.94 -34.09 13.59
CA HIS A 48 20.08 -33.24 12.41
C HIS A 48 19.45 -31.86 12.57
N ASP A 49 18.55 -31.65 13.53
CA ASP A 49 17.83 -30.41 13.69
C ASP A 49 18.67 -29.35 14.45
N GLU A 50 19.47 -29.74 15.45
CA GLU A 50 20.34 -28.83 16.20
C GLU A 50 21.45 -28.22 15.33
N HIS A 51 22.06 -28.97 14.44
CA HIS A 51 23.07 -28.45 13.50
C HIS A 51 22.47 -27.57 12.39
N ARG A 52 21.20 -27.77 12.07
CA ARG A 52 20.48 -26.96 11.10
C ARG A 52 20.06 -25.63 11.73
N GLU A 53 19.67 -25.61 13.01
CA GLU A 53 19.38 -24.40 13.77
C GLU A 53 20.65 -23.58 14.04
N GLU A 54 21.77 -24.17 14.35
CA GLU A 54 23.05 -23.47 14.52
C GLU A 54 23.62 -22.92 13.20
N ALA A 55 23.48 -23.63 12.09
CA ALA A 55 23.86 -23.13 10.76
C ALA A 55 22.95 -21.98 10.32
N ASP A 56 21.67 -22.05 10.61
CA ASP A 56 20.66 -21.03 10.30
C ASP A 56 20.81 -19.78 11.21
N GLN A 57 21.35 -19.94 12.45
CA GLN A 57 21.71 -18.81 13.31
C GLN A 57 22.91 -18.01 12.80
N ARG A 58 23.85 -18.65 12.12
CA ARG A 58 25.02 -17.98 11.53
C ARG A 58 24.68 -17.16 10.29
N ASP A 59 23.50 -17.31 9.73
CA ASP A 59 23.11 -16.68 8.47
C ASP A 59 22.14 -15.50 8.65
N SER A 60 21.74 -15.14 9.89
CA SER A 60 20.91 -13.96 10.14
C SER A 60 21.68 -12.67 9.87
N LYS A 61 21.03 -11.74 9.19
CA LYS A 61 21.61 -10.44 8.80
C LYS A 61 20.77 -9.29 9.35
N LEU A 62 21.43 -8.18 9.53
CA LEU A 62 20.79 -6.86 9.63
C LEU A 62 20.68 -6.29 8.22
N VAL A 63 19.47 -6.07 7.74
CA VAL A 63 19.22 -5.56 6.37
C VAL A 63 18.77 -4.13 6.46
N LEU A 64 19.64 -3.18 6.11
CA LEU A 64 19.33 -1.75 6.10
C LEU A 64 18.73 -1.36 4.74
N ILE A 65 17.46 -0.95 4.76
CA ILE A 65 16.78 -0.39 3.59
C ILE A 65 16.96 1.13 3.61
N LYS A 66 17.54 1.67 2.53
CA LYS A 66 17.72 3.12 2.33
C LYS A 66 16.98 3.61 1.10
N ARG A 67 16.67 4.91 1.09
CA ARG A 67 16.08 5.61 -0.07
C ARG A 67 17.05 6.63 -0.67
N ARG A 68 16.74 7.08 -1.85
CA ARG A 68 17.32 8.32 -2.38
C ARG A 68 16.69 9.53 -1.71
N THR A 69 17.48 10.59 -1.54
CA THR A 69 16.96 11.89 -1.13
C THR A 69 16.33 12.59 -2.34
N ARG A 70 15.50 13.63 -2.09
CA ARG A 70 14.94 14.44 -3.18
C ARG A 70 16.03 15.07 -4.05
N LEU A 71 17.16 15.49 -3.44
CA LEU A 71 18.30 16.01 -4.20
C LEU A 71 18.92 14.93 -5.12
N GLU A 72 19.13 13.71 -4.61
CA GLU A 72 19.66 12.61 -5.42
C GLU A 72 18.74 12.27 -6.59
N GLU A 73 17.41 12.29 -6.39
CA GLU A 73 16.43 12.08 -7.46
C GLU A 73 16.51 13.19 -8.53
N LEU A 74 16.67 14.44 -8.11
CA LEU A 74 16.89 15.57 -9.02
C LEU A 74 18.20 15.44 -9.80
N VAL A 75 19.29 15.01 -9.15
CA VAL A 75 20.57 14.78 -9.81
C VAL A 75 20.48 13.66 -10.85
N VAL A 76 19.71 12.60 -10.57
CA VAL A 76 19.43 11.55 -11.56
C VAL A 76 18.66 12.12 -12.77
N ARG A 77 17.75 13.06 -12.55
CA ARG A 77 16.95 13.70 -13.61
C ARG A 77 17.72 14.74 -14.41
N TYR A 78 18.53 15.55 -13.73
CA TYR A 78 19.20 16.72 -14.31
C TYR A 78 20.72 16.56 -14.45
N ASN A 79 21.26 15.40 -14.17
CA ASN A 79 22.67 14.99 -14.24
C ASN A 79 23.64 15.69 -13.26
N THR A 80 23.39 16.93 -12.81
CA THR A 80 24.29 17.63 -11.90
C THR A 80 23.52 18.40 -10.82
N VAL A 81 24.17 18.63 -9.67
CA VAL A 81 23.63 19.45 -8.59
C VAL A 81 23.35 20.88 -9.05
N SER A 82 24.24 21.46 -9.85
CA SER A 82 24.08 22.84 -10.36
C SER A 82 22.87 22.98 -11.30
N GLN A 83 22.62 21.98 -12.15
CA GLN A 83 21.42 21.96 -13.00
C GLN A 83 20.16 21.76 -12.18
N ALA A 84 20.17 20.88 -11.19
CA ALA A 84 19.06 20.70 -10.27
C ALA A 84 18.74 22.00 -9.51
N GLN A 85 19.79 22.68 -9.01
CA GLN A 85 19.65 23.97 -8.32
C GLN A 85 19.04 25.04 -9.24
N PHE A 86 19.56 25.17 -10.46
CA PHE A 86 19.04 26.13 -11.43
C PHE A 86 17.55 25.88 -11.68
N TYR A 87 17.15 24.62 -11.94
CA TYR A 87 15.77 24.27 -12.20
C TYR A 87 14.85 24.59 -11.02
N ILE A 88 15.20 24.17 -9.80
CA ILE A 88 14.42 24.41 -8.59
C ILE A 88 14.25 25.91 -8.32
N THR A 89 15.34 26.69 -8.47
CA THR A 89 15.31 28.15 -8.28
C THR A 89 14.43 28.84 -9.34
N GLN A 90 14.47 28.38 -10.59
CA GLN A 90 13.59 28.90 -11.65
C GLN A 90 12.10 28.60 -11.40
N MET A 91 11.79 27.51 -10.71
CA MET A 91 10.43 27.20 -10.29
C MET A 91 9.97 27.95 -9.03
N GLY A 92 10.83 28.81 -8.45
CA GLY A 92 10.53 29.58 -7.24
C GLY A 92 10.58 28.78 -5.94
N ALA A 93 11.16 27.57 -5.96
CA ALA A 93 11.35 26.76 -4.76
C ALA A 93 12.73 26.97 -4.11
N ASP A 94 12.82 26.78 -2.79
CA ASP A 94 14.08 26.93 -2.06
C ASP A 94 14.94 25.67 -2.20
N PHE A 95 16.07 25.81 -2.89
CA PHE A 95 17.03 24.72 -3.06
C PHE A 95 17.70 24.31 -1.73
N ASN A 96 17.82 25.22 -0.76
CA ASN A 96 18.42 24.89 0.53
C ASN A 96 17.62 23.85 1.30
N ASP A 97 16.30 23.81 1.12
CA ASP A 97 15.45 22.76 1.71
C ASP A 97 15.85 21.35 1.23
N TYR A 98 16.16 21.20 -0.06
CA TYR A 98 16.63 19.94 -0.63
C TYR A 98 18.04 19.57 -0.15
N LEU A 99 18.90 20.57 -0.04
CA LEU A 99 20.28 20.37 0.44
C LEU A 99 20.30 19.98 1.92
N ASN A 100 19.49 20.65 2.75
CA ASN A 100 19.38 20.36 4.17
C ASN A 100 18.84 18.97 4.42
N GLU A 101 17.75 18.56 3.72
CA GLU A 101 17.24 17.19 3.77
C GLU A 101 18.32 16.17 3.41
N HIS A 102 19.04 16.42 2.31
CA HIS A 102 20.11 15.53 1.85
C HIS A 102 21.21 15.37 2.90
N ASN A 103 21.72 16.47 3.43
CA ASN A 103 22.83 16.47 4.40
C ASN A 103 22.42 15.77 5.69
N THR A 104 21.22 16.05 6.22
CA THR A 104 20.68 15.40 7.42
C THR A 104 20.53 13.90 7.20
N TYR A 105 19.95 13.49 6.07
CA TYR A 105 19.79 12.08 5.74
C TYR A 105 21.13 11.35 5.58
N GLN A 106 22.11 11.96 4.91
CA GLN A 106 23.44 11.36 4.73
C GLN A 106 24.21 11.22 6.06
N LEU A 107 24.02 12.17 7.00
CA LEU A 107 24.58 12.04 8.34
C LEU A 107 23.92 10.86 9.07
N ALA A 108 22.59 10.82 9.11
CA ALA A 108 21.81 9.75 9.73
C ALA A 108 22.16 8.36 9.15
N LEU A 109 22.36 8.28 7.83
CA LEU A 109 22.73 7.04 7.15
C LEU A 109 24.12 6.55 7.59
N ARG A 110 25.11 7.45 7.66
CA ARG A 110 26.48 7.09 8.09
C ARG A 110 26.49 6.61 9.54
N GLU A 111 25.78 7.29 10.43
CA GLU A 111 25.66 6.90 11.83
C GLU A 111 24.94 5.55 11.98
N THR A 112 23.85 5.35 11.25
CA THR A 112 23.12 4.08 11.21
C THR A 112 24.02 2.93 10.79
N ILE A 113 24.77 3.08 9.72
CA ILE A 113 25.72 2.06 9.24
C ILE A 113 26.74 1.73 10.31
N ALA A 114 27.39 2.77 10.91
CA ALA A 114 28.40 2.58 11.94
C ALA A 114 27.88 1.86 13.20
N ILE A 115 26.60 2.10 13.56
CA ILE A 115 25.95 1.40 14.68
C ILE A 115 25.68 -0.07 14.31
N LEU A 116 25.10 -0.32 13.14
CA LEU A 116 24.67 -1.68 12.72
C LEU A 116 25.85 -2.61 12.45
N GLU A 117 26.95 -2.11 11.86
CA GLU A 117 28.17 -2.89 11.63
C GLU A 117 28.81 -3.46 12.91
N ARG A 118 28.59 -2.77 14.05
CA ARG A 118 29.06 -3.24 15.37
C ARG A 118 28.16 -4.30 15.99
N GLN A 119 26.93 -4.44 15.50
CA GLN A 119 25.91 -5.32 16.10
C GLN A 119 25.70 -6.61 15.33
N GLY A 120 26.14 -6.69 14.08
CA GLY A 120 26.00 -7.89 13.29
C GLY A 120 26.42 -7.76 11.84
N ARG A 121 26.14 -8.80 11.06
CA ARG A 121 26.41 -8.83 9.63
C ARG A 121 25.43 -7.90 8.91
N LEU A 122 25.90 -6.76 8.41
CA LEU A 122 25.11 -5.77 7.73
C LEU A 122 25.02 -5.99 6.21
N GLN A 123 23.81 -5.89 5.66
CA GLN A 123 23.55 -5.80 4.24
C GLN A 123 22.76 -4.52 3.95
N ILE A 124 23.24 -3.70 3.02
CA ILE A 124 22.56 -2.47 2.63
C ILE A 124 21.83 -2.70 1.31
N VAL A 125 20.55 -2.34 1.27
CA VAL A 125 19.67 -2.50 0.11
C VAL A 125 19.00 -1.16 -0.21
N ASN A 126 19.07 -0.73 -1.46
CA ASN A 126 18.32 0.42 -1.92
C ASN A 126 16.84 0.07 -2.09
N ARG A 127 15.94 1.01 -1.84
CA ARG A 127 14.49 0.85 -2.00
C ARG A 127 14.10 0.19 -3.33
N GLU A 128 14.74 0.58 -4.41
CA GLU A 128 14.43 0.09 -5.76
C GLU A 128 14.72 -1.41 -5.94
N HIS A 129 15.57 -1.99 -5.08
CA HIS A 129 15.95 -3.40 -5.12
C HIS A 129 15.15 -4.28 -4.16
N VAL A 130 14.36 -3.69 -3.24
CA VAL A 130 13.57 -4.43 -2.26
C VAL A 130 12.63 -5.46 -2.91
N PRO A 131 11.92 -5.15 -4.03
CA PRO A 131 11.04 -6.14 -4.68
C PRO A 131 11.73 -7.41 -5.17
N ASN A 132 13.03 -7.35 -5.42
CA ASN A 132 13.84 -8.47 -5.93
C ASN A 132 14.81 -9.04 -4.88
N TYR A 133 14.78 -8.50 -3.66
CA TYR A 133 15.67 -8.95 -2.60
C TYR A 133 15.07 -10.15 -1.86
N LEU A 134 15.89 -11.18 -1.63
CA LEU A 134 15.49 -12.36 -0.88
C LEU A 134 15.88 -12.19 0.59
N PHE A 135 14.88 -11.91 1.42
CA PHE A 135 15.05 -11.83 2.86
C PHE A 135 15.15 -13.23 3.48
N GLY A 136 16.17 -13.44 4.30
CA GLY A 136 16.27 -14.65 5.12
C GLY A 136 15.19 -14.67 6.20
N LYS A 137 14.78 -15.86 6.62
CA LYS A 137 13.71 -16.02 7.63
C LYS A 137 13.99 -15.32 8.96
N ARG A 138 15.26 -15.20 9.34
CA ARG A 138 15.73 -14.60 10.61
C ARG A 138 16.37 -13.22 10.43
N ASP A 139 16.31 -12.65 9.24
CA ASP A 139 16.82 -11.30 9.02
C ASP A 139 16.01 -10.29 9.85
N THR A 140 16.70 -9.32 10.42
CA THR A 140 16.08 -8.14 11.01
C THR A 140 16.25 -6.98 10.04
N VAL A 141 15.13 -6.39 9.63
CA VAL A 141 15.11 -5.35 8.61
C VAL A 141 15.02 -3.99 9.28
N ILE A 142 15.81 -3.05 8.84
CA ILE A 142 15.81 -1.66 9.33
C ILE A 142 15.48 -0.75 8.15
N ALA A 143 14.42 0.04 8.25
CA ALA A 143 14.07 1.03 7.24
C ALA A 143 14.43 2.43 7.75
N LEU A 144 15.44 3.06 7.12
CA LEU A 144 15.84 4.44 7.42
C LEU A 144 15.19 5.40 6.42
N GLY A 145 14.13 6.12 6.83
CA GLY A 145 13.48 7.01 5.88
C GLY A 145 12.14 7.58 6.34
N GLN A 146 11.12 7.38 5.55
CA GLN A 146 9.75 7.89 5.74
C GLN A 146 8.75 6.72 5.91
N ASP A 147 7.55 7.00 6.40
CA ASP A 147 6.48 6.01 6.56
C ASP A 147 6.23 5.18 5.29
N GLY A 148 6.25 5.84 4.12
CA GLY A 148 6.12 5.15 2.84
C GLY A 148 7.25 4.14 2.54
N LEU A 149 8.46 4.31 3.09
CA LEU A 149 9.53 3.32 2.96
C LEU A 149 9.24 2.08 3.83
N VAL A 150 8.75 2.30 5.05
CA VAL A 150 8.34 1.21 5.96
C VAL A 150 7.21 0.39 5.33
N ALA A 151 6.13 1.05 4.91
CA ALA A 151 5.00 0.40 4.25
C ALA A 151 5.45 -0.40 3.00
N ASN A 152 6.24 0.24 2.13
CA ASN A 152 6.75 -0.40 0.92
C ASN A 152 7.67 -1.58 1.19
N THR A 153 8.40 -1.58 2.32
CA THR A 153 9.26 -2.69 2.72
C THR A 153 8.44 -3.85 3.28
N LEU A 154 7.46 -3.57 4.16
CA LEU A 154 6.63 -4.58 4.82
C LEU A 154 5.96 -5.54 3.84
N LYS A 155 5.47 -5.07 2.70
CA LYS A 155 4.79 -5.92 1.73
C LYS A 155 5.65 -7.04 1.12
N TYR A 156 6.98 -6.90 1.15
CA TYR A 156 7.92 -7.92 0.65
C TYR A 156 8.43 -8.86 1.74
N LEU A 157 8.15 -8.56 3.01
CA LEU A 157 8.53 -9.39 4.13
C LEU A 157 7.57 -10.58 4.31
N GLN A 158 8.06 -11.62 4.97
CA GLN A 158 7.32 -12.84 5.29
C GLN A 158 7.49 -13.16 6.78
N GLY A 159 7.12 -12.18 7.64
CA GLY A 159 7.23 -12.28 9.09
C GLY A 159 8.56 -11.81 9.68
N GLN A 160 9.51 -11.33 8.84
CA GLN A 160 10.71 -10.66 9.38
C GLN A 160 10.31 -9.39 10.13
N ARG A 161 10.99 -9.14 11.25
CA ARG A 161 10.78 -7.93 12.05
C ARG A 161 11.35 -6.72 11.34
N LEU A 162 10.56 -5.67 11.23
CA LEU A 162 10.96 -4.40 10.65
C LEU A 162 11.07 -3.33 11.74
N ILE A 163 12.19 -2.64 11.77
CA ILE A 163 12.47 -1.48 12.64
C ILE A 163 12.38 -0.24 11.76
N GLY A 164 11.43 0.65 12.04
CA GLY A 164 11.32 1.94 11.37
C GLY A 164 12.16 2.99 12.09
N VAL A 165 13.07 3.67 11.37
CA VAL A 165 13.97 4.68 11.91
C VAL A 165 13.76 6.03 11.21
N ASN A 166 13.46 7.06 11.99
CA ASN A 166 13.30 8.42 11.51
C ASN A 166 14.66 9.12 11.42
N PRO A 167 15.14 9.48 10.21
CA PRO A 167 16.40 10.17 10.03
C PRO A 167 16.34 11.67 10.37
N ASP A 168 15.14 12.26 10.40
CA ASP A 168 14.92 13.69 10.64
C ASP A 168 13.57 13.91 11.34
N PRO A 169 13.51 13.77 12.67
CA PRO A 169 12.28 13.96 13.46
C PRO A 169 11.73 15.39 13.42
N SER A 170 12.56 16.37 13.04
CA SER A 170 12.12 17.76 12.90
C SER A 170 11.26 17.98 11.64
N ARG A 171 11.40 17.10 10.65
CA ARG A 171 10.71 17.18 9.34
C ARG A 171 9.54 16.20 9.22
N TRP A 172 9.62 15.05 9.85
CA TRP A 172 8.67 13.95 9.68
C TRP A 172 8.11 13.48 11.02
N ASP A 173 6.80 13.41 11.13
CA ASP A 173 6.12 12.87 12.32
C ASP A 173 6.46 11.39 12.55
N GLY A 174 6.58 10.61 11.47
CA GLY A 174 7.09 9.25 11.52
C GLY A 174 6.22 8.28 12.29
N VAL A 175 4.93 8.13 11.92
CA VAL A 175 3.98 7.20 12.58
C VAL A 175 4.49 5.75 12.60
N LEU A 176 5.19 5.34 11.52
CA LEU A 176 5.81 4.03 11.38
C LEU A 176 7.31 4.01 11.70
N LEU A 177 7.84 5.11 12.18
CA LEU A 177 9.25 5.35 12.47
C LEU A 177 9.42 5.80 13.92
N PRO A 178 9.04 4.96 14.91
CA PRO A 178 9.02 5.37 16.32
C PRO A 178 10.41 5.57 16.91
N PHE A 179 11.47 5.21 16.18
CA PHE A 179 12.85 5.27 16.66
C PHE A 179 13.70 6.28 15.88
N GLU A 180 14.64 6.89 16.57
CA GLU A 180 15.72 7.69 15.99
C GLU A 180 16.99 6.87 15.83
N VAL A 181 17.97 7.39 15.08
CA VAL A 181 19.25 6.71 14.82
C VAL A 181 19.96 6.30 16.12
N ARG A 182 19.96 7.17 17.14
CA ARG A 182 20.58 6.90 18.45
C ARG A 182 19.98 5.72 19.19
N ASP A 183 18.69 5.43 18.94
CA ASP A 183 17.98 4.36 19.64
C ASP A 183 18.42 2.98 19.15
N LEU A 184 19.01 2.88 17.97
CA LEU A 184 19.45 1.61 17.36
C LEU A 184 20.46 0.84 18.23
N HIS A 185 21.24 1.53 19.07
CA HIS A 185 22.16 0.89 20.02
C HIS A 185 21.44 -0.07 20.98
N LYS A 186 20.18 0.23 21.31
CA LYS A 186 19.36 -0.56 22.23
C LYS A 186 18.33 -1.41 21.49
N ILE A 187 17.65 -0.81 20.51
CA ILE A 187 16.50 -1.45 19.84
C ILE A 187 16.92 -2.70 19.05
N VAL A 188 18.05 -2.66 18.37
CA VAL A 188 18.49 -3.81 17.55
C VAL A 188 18.86 -5.02 18.42
N PRO A 189 19.70 -4.92 19.47
CA PRO A 189 19.96 -6.04 20.37
C PRO A 189 18.70 -6.56 21.07
N ASP A 190 17.82 -5.65 21.52
CA ASP A 190 16.57 -6.05 22.18
C ASP A 190 15.64 -6.79 21.20
N THR A 191 15.61 -6.36 19.93
CA THR A 191 14.83 -7.04 18.87
C THR A 191 15.38 -8.42 18.56
N LEU A 192 16.71 -8.55 18.41
CA LEU A 192 17.38 -9.83 18.16
C LEU A 192 17.14 -10.83 19.32
N CYS A 193 17.12 -10.35 20.56
CA CYS A 193 16.81 -11.16 21.74
C CYS A 193 15.32 -11.40 21.97
N GLY A 194 14.44 -10.90 21.11
CA GLY A 194 12.99 -11.07 21.26
C GLY A 194 12.36 -10.27 22.43
N LYS A 195 13.06 -9.27 22.97
CA LYS A 195 12.61 -8.47 24.12
C LYS A 195 11.72 -7.29 23.73
N ARG A 196 11.62 -6.96 22.44
CA ARG A 196 10.79 -5.85 21.95
C ARG A 196 9.39 -6.30 21.59
N GLY A 197 8.42 -5.45 21.89
CA GLY A 197 7.06 -5.57 21.38
C GLY A 197 7.01 -5.43 19.87
N VAL A 198 6.05 -6.09 19.27
CA VAL A 198 5.77 -5.97 17.83
C VAL A 198 4.29 -5.66 17.62
N LYS A 199 3.97 -4.91 16.58
CA LYS A 199 2.62 -4.76 16.03
C LYS A 199 2.51 -5.60 14.77
N GLU A 200 1.49 -6.44 14.71
CA GLU A 200 1.10 -7.13 13.50
C GLU A 200 0.29 -6.19 12.61
N ILE A 201 0.52 -6.27 11.30
CA ILE A 201 -0.11 -5.41 10.31
C ILE A 201 -0.74 -6.31 9.25
N SER A 202 -2.06 -6.24 9.15
CA SER A 202 -2.81 -6.94 8.11
C SER A 202 -2.56 -6.33 6.75
N LEU A 203 -2.34 -7.16 5.74
CA LEU A 203 -2.13 -6.74 4.37
C LEU A 203 -3.32 -7.10 3.49
N ALA A 204 -3.55 -6.29 2.46
CA ALA A 204 -4.43 -6.66 1.36
C ALA A 204 -3.67 -7.47 0.31
N LYS A 205 -4.38 -8.39 -0.35
CA LYS A 205 -3.87 -9.18 -1.47
C LYS A 205 -4.84 -9.16 -2.63
N ALA A 206 -4.34 -8.83 -3.81
CA ALA A 206 -5.04 -9.07 -5.06
C ALA A 206 -4.43 -10.30 -5.74
N THR A 207 -5.30 -11.22 -6.19
CA THR A 207 -4.92 -12.43 -6.94
C THR A 207 -5.66 -12.44 -8.26
N LEU A 208 -4.95 -12.48 -9.38
CA LEU A 208 -5.54 -12.59 -10.70
C LEU A 208 -5.79 -14.05 -11.08
N ASN A 209 -6.73 -14.26 -12.01
CA ASN A 209 -7.05 -15.58 -12.54
C ASN A 209 -5.92 -16.26 -13.32
N ASP A 210 -4.86 -15.53 -13.68
CA ASP A 210 -3.63 -16.07 -14.28
C ASP A 210 -2.55 -16.42 -13.23
N GLY A 211 -2.86 -16.27 -11.93
CA GLY A 211 -1.99 -16.60 -10.80
C GLY A 211 -1.04 -15.47 -10.36
N GLN A 212 -1.06 -14.31 -11.00
CA GLN A 212 -0.30 -13.15 -10.52
C GLN A 212 -0.89 -12.62 -9.21
N THR A 213 -0.04 -12.12 -8.32
CA THR A 213 -0.44 -11.59 -7.01
C THR A 213 0.24 -10.27 -6.71
N LEU A 214 -0.45 -9.38 -6.00
CA LEU A 214 0.07 -8.11 -5.50
C LEU A 214 -0.41 -7.91 -4.07
N TYR A 215 0.51 -7.51 -3.18
CA TYR A 215 0.22 -7.17 -1.79
C TYR A 215 0.20 -5.67 -1.60
N ALA A 216 -0.59 -5.20 -0.64
CA ALA A 216 -0.58 -3.82 -0.18
C ALA A 216 -0.62 -3.75 1.34
N VAL A 217 0.11 -2.79 1.88
CA VAL A 217 0.14 -2.47 3.31
C VAL A 217 -0.90 -1.40 3.64
N ASN A 218 -1.03 -0.37 2.78
CA ASN A 218 -2.02 0.70 2.94
C ASN A 218 -3.27 0.44 2.09
N ASP A 219 -3.11 0.42 0.77
CA ASP A 219 -4.24 0.31 -0.14
C ASP A 219 -3.87 -0.31 -1.50
N LEU A 220 -4.88 -0.92 -2.13
CA LEU A 220 -4.87 -1.30 -3.53
C LEU A 220 -5.77 -0.32 -4.30
N PHE A 221 -5.29 0.14 -5.43
CA PHE A 221 -6.12 0.83 -6.42
C PHE A 221 -6.38 -0.08 -7.61
N ILE A 222 -7.64 -0.14 -8.06
CA ILE A 222 -8.07 -0.92 -9.21
C ILE A 222 -8.74 0.05 -10.19
N GLY A 223 -8.16 0.26 -11.35
CA GLY A 223 -8.69 1.21 -12.31
C GLY A 223 -7.83 1.37 -13.55
N ARG A 224 -7.88 2.53 -14.18
CA ARG A 224 -7.01 2.87 -15.32
C ARG A 224 -5.81 3.70 -14.88
N LYS A 225 -4.70 3.57 -15.59
CA LYS A 225 -3.51 4.43 -15.40
C LYS A 225 -3.79 5.90 -15.72
N THR A 226 -4.78 6.15 -16.57
CA THR A 226 -5.18 7.48 -17.04
C THR A 226 -6.46 7.92 -16.32
N HIS A 227 -6.87 9.16 -16.53
CA HIS A 227 -8.12 9.74 -15.99
C HIS A 227 -9.40 9.29 -16.72
N VAL A 228 -9.30 8.35 -17.66
CA VAL A 228 -10.46 7.76 -18.32
C VAL A 228 -11.16 6.78 -17.39
N SER A 229 -12.50 6.73 -17.44
CA SER A 229 -13.31 5.85 -16.59
C SER A 229 -12.89 4.38 -16.70
N ALA A 230 -12.71 3.74 -15.55
CA ALA A 230 -12.55 2.31 -15.43
C ALA A 230 -13.91 1.62 -15.60
N ARG A 231 -13.95 0.56 -16.42
CA ARG A 231 -15.14 -0.28 -16.61
C ARG A 231 -14.86 -1.68 -16.11
N TYR A 232 -15.76 -2.18 -15.29
CA TYR A 232 -15.61 -3.49 -14.65
C TYR A 232 -16.94 -4.01 -14.15
N ARG A 233 -16.99 -5.29 -13.83
CA ARG A 233 -18.05 -5.89 -13.04
C ARG A 233 -17.53 -6.22 -11.66
N ILE A 234 -18.20 -5.70 -10.64
CA ILE A 234 -17.86 -5.90 -9.22
C ILE A 234 -18.82 -6.91 -8.61
N TYR A 235 -18.31 -7.79 -7.72
CA TYR A 235 -19.06 -8.76 -6.97
C TYR A 235 -18.67 -8.65 -5.49
N SER A 236 -19.67 -8.57 -4.63
CA SER A 236 -19.51 -8.53 -3.17
C SER A 236 -20.61 -9.36 -2.52
N GLY A 237 -20.26 -10.50 -1.93
CA GLY A 237 -21.23 -11.51 -1.49
C GLY A 237 -22.10 -11.98 -2.67
N ASP A 238 -23.41 -11.99 -2.47
CA ASP A 238 -24.39 -12.41 -3.51
C ASP A 238 -24.76 -11.27 -4.49
N ARG A 239 -24.16 -10.09 -4.34
CA ARG A 239 -24.46 -8.92 -5.17
C ARG A 239 -23.43 -8.77 -6.27
N ALA A 240 -23.90 -8.44 -7.46
CA ALA A 240 -23.04 -8.14 -8.61
C ALA A 240 -23.55 -6.90 -9.35
N GLU A 241 -22.66 -6.05 -9.79
CA GLU A 241 -23.01 -4.82 -10.49
C GLU A 241 -22.00 -4.50 -11.58
N GLN A 242 -22.51 -4.07 -12.73
CA GLN A 242 -21.71 -3.48 -13.80
C GLN A 242 -21.46 -2.02 -13.46
N GLN A 243 -20.20 -1.58 -13.44
CA GLN A 243 -19.84 -0.20 -13.06
C GLN A 243 -18.92 0.49 -14.08
N SER A 244 -19.04 1.82 -14.06
CA SER A 244 -18.10 2.76 -14.67
C SER A 244 -17.74 3.81 -13.61
N SER A 245 -16.46 4.00 -13.33
CA SER A 245 -16.02 4.88 -12.22
C SER A 245 -14.59 5.37 -12.44
N SER A 246 -14.07 6.18 -11.54
CA SER A 246 -12.64 6.53 -11.51
C SER A 246 -11.77 5.45 -10.83
N GLY A 247 -12.34 4.28 -10.55
CA GLY A 247 -11.64 3.13 -9.95
C GLY A 247 -12.14 2.78 -8.55
N ILE A 248 -11.56 1.70 -8.02
CA ILE A 248 -11.87 1.16 -6.70
C ILE A 248 -10.63 1.30 -5.83
N ILE A 249 -10.80 1.74 -4.59
CA ILE A 249 -9.78 1.68 -3.54
C ILE A 249 -10.15 0.54 -2.60
N VAL A 250 -9.18 -0.30 -2.25
CA VAL A 250 -9.31 -1.29 -1.17
C VAL A 250 -8.29 -0.95 -0.10
N SER A 251 -8.76 -0.59 1.08
CA SER A 251 -7.91 -0.13 2.18
C SER A 251 -7.78 -1.19 3.27
N THR A 252 -6.57 -1.30 3.81
CA THR A 252 -6.29 -1.98 5.08
C THR A 252 -6.54 -1.04 6.26
N GLY A 253 -6.51 -1.57 7.49
CA GLY A 253 -6.57 -0.73 8.67
C GLY A 253 -5.42 0.28 8.77
N MET A 254 -4.24 -0.06 8.25
CA MET A 254 -3.11 0.88 8.20
C MET A 254 -3.34 2.01 7.19
N GLY A 255 -3.96 1.72 6.04
CA GLY A 255 -4.34 2.69 5.02
C GLY A 255 -5.52 3.58 5.40
N ALA A 256 -6.22 3.27 6.49
CA ALA A 256 -7.43 3.97 6.92
C ALA A 256 -7.24 5.48 7.12
N THR A 257 -6.05 5.92 7.52
CA THR A 257 -5.72 7.33 7.75
C THR A 257 -5.33 8.10 6.48
N GLY A 258 -5.17 7.39 5.37
CA GLY A 258 -4.74 7.93 4.07
C GLY A 258 -5.90 8.16 3.09
N TRP A 259 -5.86 7.44 1.98
CA TRP A 259 -6.79 7.63 0.86
C TRP A 259 -8.25 7.34 1.23
N LEU A 260 -8.50 6.26 1.98
CA LEU A 260 -9.86 5.93 2.44
C LEU A 260 -10.47 7.07 3.25
N LYS A 261 -9.72 7.64 4.20
CA LYS A 261 -10.18 8.80 4.99
C LYS A 261 -10.58 9.96 4.11
N SER A 262 -9.79 10.26 3.07
CA SER A 262 -10.09 11.36 2.14
C SER A 262 -11.37 11.12 1.36
N VAL A 263 -11.63 9.88 0.93
CA VAL A 263 -12.87 9.51 0.22
C VAL A 263 -14.08 9.66 1.15
N LEU A 264 -13.97 9.16 2.39
CA LEU A 264 -15.05 9.26 3.38
C LEU A 264 -15.35 10.73 3.76
N ALA A 265 -14.30 11.53 3.98
CA ALA A 265 -14.47 12.96 4.27
C ALA A 265 -15.14 13.72 3.10
N GLY A 266 -14.80 13.37 1.86
CA GLY A 266 -15.47 13.92 0.67
C GLY A 266 -16.94 13.55 0.60
N ALA A 267 -17.27 12.26 0.84
CA ALA A 267 -18.65 11.77 0.87
C ALA A 267 -19.47 12.45 1.98
N GLU A 268 -18.87 12.58 3.17
CA GLU A 268 -19.50 13.27 4.30
C GLU A 268 -19.76 14.75 3.99
N GLY A 269 -18.80 15.46 3.41
CA GLY A 269 -18.95 16.86 3.01
C GLY A 269 -20.08 17.05 1.99
N ILE A 270 -20.19 16.17 0.99
CA ILE A 270 -21.28 16.19 0.00
C ILE A 270 -22.62 15.90 0.68
N SER A 271 -22.68 14.88 1.55
CA SER A 271 -23.90 14.51 2.26
C SER A 271 -24.37 15.63 3.17
N ARG A 272 -23.48 16.27 3.93
CA ARG A 272 -23.80 17.41 4.80
C ARG A 272 -24.39 18.58 3.97
N TYR A 273 -23.79 18.89 2.83
CA TYR A 273 -24.31 19.96 1.96
C TYR A 273 -25.67 19.58 1.36
N ALA A 274 -25.81 18.37 0.85
CA ALA A 274 -27.05 17.88 0.26
C ALA A 274 -28.20 17.78 1.29
N CYS A 275 -27.89 17.34 2.52
CA CYS A 275 -28.85 17.25 3.63
C CYS A 275 -29.02 18.60 4.35
N GLY A 276 -28.10 19.53 4.20
CA GLY A 276 -28.14 20.83 4.90
C GLY A 276 -29.35 21.69 4.59
N HIS A 277 -30.03 21.46 3.46
CA HIS A 277 -31.36 22.02 3.18
C HIS A 277 -32.47 21.35 4.00
N TYR A 278 -32.20 20.13 4.55
CA TYR A 278 -33.12 19.44 5.46
C TYR A 278 -32.76 19.65 6.95
N VAL A 279 -31.50 19.97 7.28
CA VAL A 279 -31.03 20.15 8.66
C VAL A 279 -31.47 21.50 9.26
N SER A 280 -31.72 22.53 8.43
CA SER A 280 -32.37 23.73 8.92
C SER A 280 -33.75 23.45 9.52
N ASP A 281 -34.45 22.43 9.03
CA ASP A 281 -35.71 21.96 9.58
C ASP A 281 -35.53 21.10 10.83
N LEU A 282 -34.43 20.33 10.90
CA LEU A 282 -34.12 19.46 12.04
C LEU A 282 -33.62 20.25 13.27
N ASP A 283 -32.79 21.28 13.07
CA ASP A 283 -32.39 22.20 14.13
C ASP A 283 -33.60 23.04 14.64
N THR A 284 -34.51 23.40 13.76
CA THR A 284 -35.79 24.00 14.13
C THR A 284 -36.65 23.00 14.89
N PHE A 285 -36.64 21.73 14.51
CA PHE A 285 -37.36 20.64 15.19
C PHE A 285 -36.76 20.31 16.55
N LEU A 286 -35.45 20.21 16.69
CA LEU A 286 -34.74 19.93 17.94
C LEU A 286 -34.83 21.12 18.93
N ASN A 287 -34.80 22.36 18.43
CA ASN A 287 -35.00 23.54 19.25
C ASN A 287 -36.48 23.75 19.66
N SER A 288 -37.43 23.23 18.88
CA SER A 288 -38.84 23.20 19.27
C SER A 288 -39.17 22.08 20.26
N ALA A 289 -38.37 20.98 20.29
CA ALA A 289 -38.55 19.88 21.23
C ALA A 289 -38.02 20.15 22.65
N SER A 290 -37.25 21.22 22.85
CA SER A 290 -36.73 21.63 24.18
C SER A 290 -37.64 22.58 24.95
N GLY A 291 -38.80 22.97 24.47
CA GLY A 291 -39.75 23.87 25.15
C GLY A 291 -41.21 23.48 24.97
N GLN A 292 -41.73 22.75 25.94
CA GLN A 292 -43.14 22.66 26.40
C GLN A 292 -44.28 22.37 25.40
N HIS A 293 -45.01 21.40 25.81
CA HIS A 293 -46.39 20.99 25.58
C HIS A 293 -46.71 19.89 24.56
N ARG A 294 -47.04 18.80 25.18
CA ARG A 294 -47.83 17.63 24.79
C ARG A 294 -49.18 18.03 24.23
N GLN A 295 -49.54 17.49 23.07
CA GLN A 295 -50.84 16.83 22.84
C GLN A 295 -50.93 16.27 21.41
N GLU A 296 -51.09 14.96 21.39
CA GLU A 296 -51.82 14.06 20.50
C GLU A 296 -52.16 14.49 19.06
N ALA A 297 -51.54 13.76 18.10
CA ALA A 297 -52.30 13.25 16.95
C ALA A 297 -51.61 11.99 16.42
N VAL A 298 -52.28 10.85 16.62
CA VAL A 298 -52.03 9.58 15.97
C VAL A 298 -52.30 9.73 14.47
N GLY A 299 -51.32 9.46 13.65
CA GLY A 299 -51.46 9.35 12.20
C GLY A 299 -50.41 8.39 11.69
N GLU A 300 -50.82 7.16 11.41
CA GLU A 300 -50.04 6.14 10.73
C GLU A 300 -49.54 6.70 9.38
N GLN A 301 -48.23 6.79 9.20
CA GLN A 301 -47.59 6.85 7.89
C GLN A 301 -46.46 5.85 7.82
N GLU A 302 -46.61 5.00 6.84
CA GLU A 302 -45.71 3.90 6.45
C GLU A 302 -44.27 4.39 6.26
N GLY A 303 -43.36 3.57 6.78
CA GLY A 303 -41.92 3.57 6.75
C GLY A 303 -41.22 4.25 5.57
N LYS A 304 -40.74 5.46 5.79
CA LYS A 304 -39.50 5.91 5.18
C LYS A 304 -38.38 5.65 6.19
N THR A 305 -37.58 4.66 5.92
CA THR A 305 -36.30 4.45 6.60
C THR A 305 -35.46 5.70 6.39
N GLU A 306 -35.44 6.61 7.37
CA GLU A 306 -34.47 7.69 7.42
C GLU A 306 -33.08 7.05 7.42
N GLY A 307 -32.33 7.25 6.35
CA GLY A 307 -30.96 6.80 6.24
C GLY A 307 -30.14 7.51 7.32
N VAL A 308 -29.83 6.80 8.38
CA VAL A 308 -28.88 7.28 9.39
C VAL A 308 -27.55 7.47 8.68
N VAL A 309 -27.13 8.72 8.50
CA VAL A 309 -25.78 9.04 8.03
C VAL A 309 -24.84 8.64 9.16
N ILE A 310 -24.16 7.51 9.00
CA ILE A 310 -23.11 7.08 9.93
C ILE A 310 -21.92 8.01 9.69
N PRO A 311 -21.45 8.77 10.70
CA PRO A 311 -20.26 9.61 10.55
C PRO A 311 -19.06 8.76 10.10
N ALA A 312 -18.22 9.31 9.24
CA ALA A 312 -17.03 8.62 8.71
C ALA A 312 -16.11 8.09 9.84
N GLU A 313 -16.06 8.80 10.95
CA GLU A 313 -15.32 8.41 12.16
C GLU A 313 -15.80 7.06 12.71
N ASN A 314 -17.09 6.80 12.77
CA ASN A 314 -17.64 5.54 13.30
C ASN A 314 -17.32 4.32 12.42
N VAL A 315 -17.07 4.51 11.13
CA VAL A 315 -16.66 3.42 10.22
C VAL A 315 -15.22 2.99 10.52
N LEU A 316 -14.38 3.92 10.99
CA LEU A 316 -12.95 3.70 11.20
C LEU A 316 -12.58 3.36 12.65
N ASP A 317 -13.51 3.54 13.63
CA ASP A 317 -13.25 3.38 15.07
C ASP A 317 -12.71 2.00 15.47
N ASN A 318 -13.03 0.93 14.72
CA ASN A 318 -12.55 -0.44 14.95
C ASN A 318 -11.68 -0.97 13.81
N PHE A 319 -11.13 -0.09 12.99
CA PHE A 319 -10.32 -0.48 11.84
C PHE A 319 -8.83 -0.31 12.16
N GLY A 320 -8.34 -1.16 13.08
CA GLY A 320 -6.93 -1.20 13.52
C GLY A 320 -5.98 -1.77 12.46
N TRP A 321 -4.68 -1.66 12.70
CA TRP A 321 -3.65 -2.16 11.80
C TRP A 321 -3.68 -3.68 11.61
N ASP A 322 -4.19 -4.40 12.61
CA ASP A 322 -4.37 -5.85 12.68
C ASP A 322 -5.79 -6.30 12.33
N ALA A 323 -6.60 -5.41 11.73
CA ALA A 323 -7.99 -5.72 11.41
C ALA A 323 -8.12 -6.99 10.55
N SER A 324 -9.10 -7.83 10.89
CA SER A 324 -9.43 -9.07 10.15
C SER A 324 -10.33 -8.84 8.94
N HIS A 325 -10.40 -7.61 8.45
CA HIS A 325 -11.19 -7.21 7.28
C HIS A 325 -10.53 -6.02 6.58
N LEU A 326 -10.97 -5.75 5.35
CA LEU A 326 -10.60 -4.59 4.54
C LEU A 326 -11.88 -3.82 4.21
N TYR A 327 -11.73 -2.56 3.81
CA TYR A 327 -12.83 -1.81 3.22
C TYR A 327 -12.54 -1.50 1.75
N PHE A 328 -13.56 -1.60 0.89
CA PHE A 328 -13.49 -1.06 -0.46
C PHE A 328 -14.37 0.18 -0.61
N SER A 329 -13.96 1.08 -1.46
CA SER A 329 -14.72 2.25 -1.88
C SER A 329 -14.56 2.48 -3.38
N VAL A 330 -15.68 2.69 -4.07
CA VAL A 330 -15.71 3.05 -5.49
C VAL A 330 -15.65 4.57 -5.61
N ARG A 331 -14.70 5.06 -6.41
CA ARG A 331 -14.52 6.48 -6.66
C ARG A 331 -15.38 6.96 -7.81
N GLU A 332 -16.05 8.09 -7.63
CA GLU A 332 -16.86 8.78 -8.63
C GLU A 332 -17.66 7.79 -9.53
N PRO A 333 -18.55 6.97 -8.95
CA PRO A 333 -19.36 6.03 -9.72
C PRO A 333 -20.29 6.78 -10.67
N PHE A 334 -20.35 6.34 -11.93
CA PHE A 334 -21.20 6.97 -12.96
C PHE A 334 -22.41 6.06 -13.26
N PRO A 335 -23.59 6.36 -12.71
CA PRO A 335 -24.81 5.64 -13.01
C PRO A 335 -25.30 5.96 -14.43
N SER A 336 -25.64 4.92 -15.19
CA SER A 336 -26.18 5.01 -16.55
C SER A 336 -27.16 3.88 -16.83
N ARG A 337 -27.64 3.77 -18.08
CA ARG A 337 -28.46 2.61 -18.49
C ARG A 337 -27.73 1.28 -18.40
N SER A 338 -26.41 1.26 -18.47
CA SER A 338 -25.55 0.06 -18.49
C SER A 338 -24.64 -0.05 -17.26
N SER A 339 -24.63 0.90 -16.35
CA SER A 339 -23.81 0.91 -15.14
C SER A 339 -24.61 1.39 -13.94
N GLY A 340 -24.45 0.68 -12.81
CA GLY A 340 -25.05 1.00 -11.53
C GLY A 340 -24.09 1.78 -10.61
N ALA A 341 -24.59 2.17 -9.43
CA ALA A 341 -23.84 2.82 -8.36
C ALA A 341 -24.37 2.43 -6.97
N SER A 342 -24.75 1.16 -6.80
CA SER A 342 -25.29 0.65 -5.52
C SER A 342 -24.25 -0.10 -4.69
N LEU A 343 -23.20 -0.67 -5.33
CA LEU A 343 -22.08 -1.33 -4.69
C LEU A 343 -20.87 -0.38 -4.61
N VAL A 344 -20.99 0.70 -3.83
CA VAL A 344 -19.96 1.76 -3.80
C VAL A 344 -19.06 1.69 -2.56
N PHE A 345 -19.47 0.95 -1.53
CA PHE A 345 -18.72 0.78 -0.30
C PHE A 345 -19.08 -0.55 0.36
N GLY A 346 -18.10 -1.18 1.05
CA GLY A 346 -18.35 -2.40 1.80
C GLY A 346 -17.10 -2.99 2.45
N ALA A 347 -17.32 -3.94 3.35
CA ALA A 347 -16.27 -4.70 4.00
C ALA A 347 -15.92 -5.96 3.19
N ILE A 348 -14.65 -6.32 3.23
CA ILE A 348 -14.09 -7.53 2.63
C ILE A 348 -13.49 -8.37 3.76
N ASN A 349 -13.84 -9.65 3.82
CA ASN A 349 -13.29 -10.61 4.77
C ASN A 349 -13.10 -11.98 4.10
N ASP A 350 -12.56 -12.95 4.83
CA ASP A 350 -12.25 -14.28 4.31
C ASP A 350 -13.49 -15.02 3.75
N ARG A 351 -14.70 -14.73 4.26
CA ARG A 351 -15.95 -15.36 3.80
C ARG A 351 -16.56 -14.63 2.61
N SER A 352 -16.19 -13.36 2.41
CA SER A 352 -16.75 -12.50 1.36
C SER A 352 -15.62 -11.65 0.75
N PRO A 353 -14.76 -12.26 -0.09
CA PRO A 353 -13.76 -11.52 -0.85
C PRO A 353 -14.44 -10.64 -1.90
N LEU A 354 -13.80 -9.53 -2.24
CA LEU A 354 -14.20 -8.70 -3.36
C LEU A 354 -13.69 -9.32 -4.66
N GLN A 355 -14.58 -9.49 -5.64
CA GLN A 355 -14.18 -9.91 -6.98
C GLN A 355 -14.44 -8.79 -7.98
N VAL A 356 -13.50 -8.58 -8.87
CA VAL A 356 -13.59 -7.57 -9.93
C VAL A 356 -13.19 -8.20 -11.25
N GLU A 357 -14.07 -8.09 -12.25
CA GLU A 357 -13.81 -8.53 -13.62
C GLU A 357 -13.59 -7.31 -14.50
N SER A 358 -12.41 -7.20 -15.08
CA SER A 358 -12.04 -6.06 -15.91
C SER A 358 -12.76 -6.08 -17.27
N GLN A 359 -13.23 -4.90 -17.66
CA GLN A 359 -13.74 -4.61 -19.00
C GLN A 359 -12.98 -3.44 -19.65
N MET A 360 -11.78 -3.16 -19.14
CA MET A 360 -10.88 -2.15 -19.67
C MET A 360 -10.05 -2.75 -20.80
N PRO A 361 -10.19 -2.30 -22.06
CA PRO A 361 -9.47 -2.90 -23.19
C PRO A 361 -7.96 -2.67 -23.09
N GLU A 362 -7.55 -1.56 -22.45
CA GLU A 362 -6.16 -1.13 -22.28
C GLU A 362 -5.99 -0.31 -21.00
N ASP A 363 -4.76 -0.15 -20.54
CA ASP A 363 -4.37 0.67 -19.39
C ASP A 363 -5.06 0.30 -18.07
N GLY A 364 -5.72 -0.85 -17.98
CA GLY A 364 -6.24 -1.36 -16.73
C GLY A 364 -5.10 -1.80 -15.82
N VAL A 365 -5.18 -1.45 -14.53
CA VAL A 365 -4.14 -1.73 -13.54
C VAL A 365 -4.72 -2.02 -12.17
N ILE A 366 -3.95 -2.79 -11.40
CA ILE A 366 -4.03 -2.85 -9.95
C ILE A 366 -2.67 -2.45 -9.43
N PHE A 367 -2.55 -1.35 -8.68
CA PHE A 367 -1.30 -0.96 -8.03
C PHE A 367 -1.46 -0.85 -6.51
N SER A 368 -0.35 -0.87 -5.78
CA SER A 368 -0.34 -0.90 -4.32
C SER A 368 0.44 0.26 -3.72
N ASP A 369 -0.05 0.78 -2.59
CA ASP A 369 0.66 1.73 -1.72
C ASP A 369 1.15 2.99 -2.45
N GLY A 370 0.41 3.45 -3.48
CA GLY A 370 0.75 4.63 -4.26
C GLY A 370 2.01 4.49 -5.13
N VAL A 371 2.51 3.27 -5.37
CA VAL A 371 3.71 3.02 -6.19
C VAL A 371 3.30 2.63 -7.60
N GLU A 372 3.31 3.59 -8.53
CA GLU A 372 2.88 3.39 -9.92
C GLU A 372 3.68 2.33 -10.68
N SER A 373 4.94 2.08 -10.31
CA SER A 373 5.79 1.07 -10.94
C SER A 373 5.54 -0.35 -10.44
N ASP A 374 4.83 -0.51 -9.31
CA ASP A 374 4.51 -1.79 -8.70
C ASP A 374 3.03 -2.12 -8.91
N TYR A 375 2.72 -2.65 -10.09
CA TYR A 375 1.36 -2.92 -10.50
C TYR A 375 1.20 -4.24 -11.27
N LEU A 376 -0.03 -4.74 -11.28
CA LEU A 376 -0.48 -5.78 -12.19
C LEU A 376 -1.24 -5.15 -13.36
N ALA A 377 -0.99 -5.61 -14.59
CA ALA A 377 -1.86 -5.28 -15.72
C ALA A 377 -3.22 -5.93 -15.49
N PHE A 378 -4.30 -5.15 -15.64
CA PHE A 378 -5.66 -5.60 -15.35
C PHE A 378 -6.62 -5.23 -16.50
N ASN A 379 -6.33 -5.76 -17.68
CA ASN A 379 -7.14 -5.53 -18.87
C ASN A 379 -8.31 -6.52 -18.98
N SER A 380 -9.19 -6.28 -19.95
CA SER A 380 -10.38 -7.09 -20.21
C SER A 380 -10.05 -8.58 -20.31
N GLY A 381 -10.89 -9.42 -19.69
CA GLY A 381 -10.70 -10.86 -19.57
C GLY A 381 -10.00 -11.31 -18.28
N LEU A 382 -9.38 -10.37 -17.54
CA LEU A 382 -8.80 -10.67 -16.24
C LEU A 382 -9.84 -10.49 -15.12
N LYS A 383 -9.75 -11.38 -14.13
CA LYS A 383 -10.53 -11.34 -12.89
C LYS A 383 -9.58 -11.26 -11.72
N ALA A 384 -9.86 -10.35 -10.81
CA ALA A 384 -9.13 -10.20 -9.56
C ALA A 384 -10.00 -10.63 -8.38
N THR A 385 -9.44 -11.41 -7.48
CA THR A 385 -10.00 -11.68 -6.16
C THR A 385 -9.16 -10.92 -5.14
N ILE A 386 -9.82 -10.06 -4.36
CA ILE A 386 -9.18 -9.22 -3.36
C ILE A 386 -9.66 -9.65 -1.97
N GLY A 387 -8.72 -9.87 -1.06
CA GLY A 387 -8.97 -10.27 0.32
C GLY A 387 -7.80 -9.93 1.22
N LEU A 388 -7.87 -10.42 2.45
CA LEU A 388 -6.73 -10.39 3.36
C LEU A 388 -5.59 -11.26 2.82
N ALA A 389 -4.36 -10.84 3.09
CA ALA A 389 -3.20 -11.66 2.78
C ALA A 389 -3.07 -12.78 3.82
N GLU A 390 -2.45 -13.89 3.39
CA GLU A 390 -2.08 -15.01 4.28
C GLU A 390 -0.90 -14.71 5.21
N LYS A 391 -0.26 -13.55 5.02
CA LYS A 391 0.89 -13.08 5.81
C LYS A 391 0.61 -11.73 6.44
N HIS A 392 1.33 -11.43 7.52
CA HIS A 392 1.27 -10.16 8.23
C HIS A 392 2.62 -9.46 8.18
N GLY A 393 2.59 -8.12 8.17
CA GLY A 393 3.76 -7.31 8.46
C GLY A 393 4.04 -7.33 9.97
N VAL A 394 5.32 -7.30 10.37
CA VAL A 394 5.73 -7.29 11.78
C VAL A 394 6.57 -6.04 12.03
N LEU A 395 5.97 -5.03 12.62
CA LEU A 395 6.64 -3.76 12.96
C LEU A 395 7.06 -3.76 14.44
N VAL A 396 8.33 -3.45 14.70
CA VAL A 396 8.87 -3.30 16.06
C VAL A 396 8.40 -1.96 16.66
N VAL A 397 7.93 -2.01 17.93
CA VAL A 397 7.41 -0.85 18.66
C VAL A 397 8.09 -0.69 20.03
#